data_7d1b1b04b7240a84c22cab2f058a968b
#
_entry.id   7d1b1b04b7240a84c22cab2f058a968b
#
_cell.length_a   1.000
_cell.length_b   1.000
_cell.length_c   1.000
_cell.angle_alpha   90.00
_cell.angle_beta   90.00
_cell.angle_gamma   90.00
#
_symmetry.space_group_name_H-M   'P 1'
#
loop_
_entity.id
_entity.type
_entity.pdbx_description
1 polymer ?
#
loop_
_entity_poly.entity_id
_entity_poly.type
_entity_poly.pdbx_seq_one_letter_code
_entity_poly.pdbx_strand_id
1 'polypeptide(L)'
;KDASEADALKHALGAVLEGIAFYELAQVVSADTRVKVTFEDLGRRKAAQLAKLEALVGAQAKDSALYPSLYPLEAVSRAECYVCGYIVETKSMPNQCPKCGTARYTFEKEIALTKAWEIAAETSRKSADLFRESAGASHGRTRALLEELGKEDQALAAEAGKELAELRS
;
A
#
# COMPACT_ATOMS: atom_id res chain seq x y z
N LYS A 1 22.28 19.35 -3.46
CA LYS A 1 20.84 19.29 -3.21
C LYS A 1 20.49 20.20 -2.04
N ASP A 2 19.41 20.92 -2.15
CA ASP A 2 18.91 21.68 -1.02
C ASP A 2 18.13 20.77 -0.05
N ALA A 3 17.82 21.26 1.14
CA ALA A 3 17.11 20.50 2.17
C ALA A 3 15.71 20.08 1.73
N SER A 4 15.03 20.91 0.94
CA SER A 4 13.69 20.66 0.43
C SER A 4 13.69 19.46 -0.51
N GLU A 5 14.64 19.38 -1.43
CA GLU A 5 14.78 18.24 -2.34
C GLU A 5 15.15 16.96 -1.60
N ALA A 6 16.05 17.06 -0.61
CA ALA A 6 16.43 15.92 0.20
C ALA A 6 15.24 15.36 0.98
N ASP A 7 14.43 16.22 1.58
CA ASP A 7 13.21 15.80 2.29
C ASP A 7 12.18 15.21 1.35
N ALA A 8 12.01 15.78 0.16
CA ALA A 8 11.09 15.26 -0.86
C ALA A 8 11.47 13.82 -1.24
N LEU A 9 12.77 13.57 -1.45
CA LEU A 9 13.26 12.22 -1.76
C LEU A 9 13.02 11.24 -0.62
N LYS A 10 13.25 11.67 0.62
CA LYS A 10 13.02 10.82 1.80
C LYS A 10 11.56 10.41 1.90
N HIS A 11 10.64 11.32 1.66
CA HIS A 11 9.20 11.01 1.66
C HIS A 11 8.81 10.09 0.50
N ALA A 12 9.37 10.32 -0.68
CA ALA A 12 9.12 9.46 -1.84
C ALA A 12 9.61 8.03 -1.58
N LEU A 13 10.80 7.88 -1.02
CA LEU A 13 11.33 6.58 -0.62
C LEU A 13 10.43 5.92 0.44
N GLY A 14 10.01 6.69 1.43
CA GLY A 14 9.12 6.21 2.49
C GLY A 14 7.81 5.69 1.93
N ALA A 15 7.21 6.38 0.96
CA ALA A 15 5.98 5.96 0.32
C ALA A 15 6.13 4.60 -0.38
N VAL A 16 7.23 4.41 -1.10
CA VAL A 16 7.50 3.15 -1.81
C VAL A 16 7.76 2.02 -0.81
N LEU A 17 8.58 2.26 0.21
CA LEU A 17 8.88 1.25 1.23
C LEU A 17 7.65 0.84 2.03
N GLU A 18 6.77 1.78 2.36
CA GLU A 18 5.49 1.48 3.00
C GLU A 18 4.65 0.53 2.14
N GLY A 19 4.59 0.82 0.85
CA GLY A 19 3.82 0.00 -0.08
C GLY A 19 4.36 -1.43 -0.17
N ILE A 20 5.68 -1.57 -0.25
CA ILE A 20 6.31 -2.89 -0.27
C ILE A 20 5.98 -3.67 1.00
N ALA A 21 6.18 -3.07 2.16
CA ALA A 21 5.91 -3.71 3.44
C ALA A 21 4.44 -4.09 3.58
N PHE A 22 3.54 -3.19 3.21
CA PHE A 22 2.11 -3.44 3.27
C PHE A 22 1.69 -4.63 2.40
N TYR A 23 2.10 -4.60 1.12
CA TYR A 23 1.69 -5.65 0.18
C TYR A 23 2.32 -7.01 0.50
N GLU A 24 3.55 -7.04 1.01
CA GLU A 24 4.18 -8.29 1.45
C GLU A 24 3.39 -8.92 2.60
N LEU A 25 3.04 -8.12 3.61
CA LEU A 25 2.27 -8.63 4.74
C LEU A 25 0.86 -9.05 4.32
N ALA A 26 0.20 -8.23 3.51
CA ALA A 26 -1.15 -8.53 3.03
C ALA A 26 -1.18 -9.83 2.21
N GLN A 27 -0.16 -10.05 1.39
CA GLN A 27 -0.01 -11.29 0.63
C GLN A 27 0.08 -12.50 1.54
N VAL A 28 0.91 -12.43 2.57
CA VAL A 28 1.15 -13.55 3.50
C VAL A 28 -0.13 -13.92 4.25
N VAL A 29 -0.93 -12.94 4.67
CA VAL A 29 -2.12 -13.21 5.46
C VAL A 29 -3.38 -13.48 4.63
N SER A 30 -3.30 -13.37 3.31
CA SER A 30 -4.44 -13.62 2.41
C SER A 30 -4.64 -15.11 2.17
N ALA A 31 -5.86 -15.61 2.38
CA ALA A 31 -6.22 -16.99 2.12
C ALA A 31 -6.72 -17.20 0.69
N ASP A 32 -7.44 -16.23 0.13
CA ASP A 32 -7.95 -16.30 -1.24
C ASP A 32 -6.79 -16.10 -2.23
N THR A 33 -6.61 -17.09 -3.13
CA THR A 33 -5.53 -17.07 -4.10
C THR A 33 -5.55 -15.85 -5.01
N ARG A 34 -6.74 -15.37 -5.41
CA ARG A 34 -6.87 -14.20 -6.27
C ARG A 34 -6.39 -12.95 -5.57
N VAL A 35 -6.74 -12.82 -4.29
CA VAL A 35 -6.30 -11.70 -3.45
C VAL A 35 -4.80 -11.75 -3.24
N LYS A 36 -4.27 -12.93 -2.95
CA LYS A 36 -2.84 -13.15 -2.74
C LYS A 36 -2.03 -12.74 -3.98
N VAL A 37 -2.45 -13.20 -5.16
CA VAL A 37 -1.78 -12.88 -6.43
C VAL A 37 -1.84 -11.38 -6.73
N THR A 38 -2.97 -10.75 -6.42
CA THR A 38 -3.12 -9.30 -6.61
C THR A 38 -2.14 -8.52 -5.73
N PHE A 39 -2.07 -8.85 -4.45
CA PHE A 39 -1.11 -8.20 -3.55
C PHE A 39 0.34 -8.46 -3.96
N GLU A 40 0.64 -9.67 -4.41
CA GLU A 40 1.98 -10.01 -4.90
C GLU A 40 2.36 -9.14 -6.10
N ASP A 41 1.46 -8.97 -7.05
CA ASP A 41 1.70 -8.12 -8.22
C ASP A 41 1.90 -6.65 -7.83
N LEU A 42 1.04 -6.14 -6.94
CA LEU A 42 1.14 -4.76 -6.47
C LEU A 42 2.46 -4.53 -5.72
N GLY A 43 2.89 -5.51 -4.92
CA GLY A 43 4.18 -5.46 -4.23
C GLY A 43 5.36 -5.42 -5.20
N ARG A 44 5.30 -6.22 -6.27
CA ARG A 44 6.35 -6.22 -7.29
C ARG A 44 6.45 -4.89 -8.01
N ARG A 45 5.32 -4.23 -8.28
CA ARG A 45 5.33 -2.90 -8.90
C ARG A 45 6.03 -1.88 -8.00
N LYS A 46 5.79 -1.94 -6.68
CA LYS A 46 6.47 -1.06 -5.73
C LYS A 46 7.96 -1.38 -5.63
N ALA A 47 8.32 -2.66 -5.65
CA ALA A 47 9.74 -3.07 -5.66
C ALA A 47 10.47 -2.55 -6.90
N ALA A 48 9.80 -2.54 -8.06
CA ALA A 48 10.37 -1.96 -9.28
C ALA A 48 10.60 -0.45 -9.14
N GLN A 49 9.69 0.26 -8.48
CA GLN A 49 9.86 1.69 -8.19
C GLN A 49 11.04 1.92 -7.25
N LEU A 50 11.19 1.07 -6.24
CA LEU A 50 12.34 1.14 -5.32
C LEU A 50 13.65 0.97 -6.08
N ALA A 51 13.71 0.00 -6.99
CA ALA A 51 14.91 -0.23 -7.80
C ALA A 51 15.31 1.01 -8.60
N LYS A 52 14.33 1.71 -9.18
CA LYS A 52 14.58 2.97 -9.91
C LYS A 52 15.12 4.06 -9.00
N LEU A 53 14.55 4.19 -7.79
CA LEU A 53 15.01 5.17 -6.81
C LEU A 53 16.43 4.85 -6.33
N GLU A 54 16.70 3.58 -6.02
CA GLU A 54 18.04 3.15 -5.58
C GLU A 54 19.10 3.36 -6.67
N ALA A 55 18.74 3.14 -7.92
CA ALA A 55 19.67 3.40 -9.04
C ALA A 55 20.05 4.87 -9.13
N LEU A 56 19.16 5.77 -8.71
CA LEU A 56 19.40 7.20 -8.74
C LEU A 56 20.19 7.70 -7.52
N VAL A 57 19.82 7.24 -6.33
CA VAL A 57 20.33 7.82 -5.06
C VAL A 57 21.15 6.84 -4.21
N GLY A 58 21.26 5.59 -4.62
CA GLY A 58 21.97 4.55 -3.87
C GLY A 58 21.08 3.79 -2.91
N ALA A 59 21.45 2.52 -2.65
CA ALA A 59 20.66 1.62 -1.80
C ALA A 59 20.58 2.08 -0.35
N GLN A 60 21.57 2.83 0.13
CA GLN A 60 21.62 3.30 1.52
C GLN A 60 20.66 4.44 1.81
N ALA A 61 20.13 5.10 0.79
CA ALA A 61 19.20 6.22 0.96
C ALA A 61 17.92 5.80 1.70
N LYS A 62 17.54 4.52 1.60
CA LYS A 62 16.37 3.99 2.30
C LYS A 62 16.49 4.07 3.82
N ASP A 63 17.70 4.09 4.36
CA ASP A 63 17.94 4.19 5.80
C ASP A 63 17.49 5.54 6.38
N SER A 64 17.35 6.54 5.52
CA SER A 64 16.89 7.89 5.90
C SER A 64 15.46 8.17 5.48
N ALA A 65 14.71 7.16 5.03
CA ALA A 65 13.35 7.35 4.53
C ALA A 65 12.42 7.91 5.59
N LEU A 66 11.49 8.77 5.16
CA LEU A 66 10.44 9.32 6.02
C LEU A 66 9.10 8.76 5.55
N TYR A 67 8.39 8.11 6.46
CA TYR A 67 7.18 7.38 6.12
C TYR A 67 5.95 8.28 6.18
N PRO A 68 5.24 8.47 5.04
CA PRO A 68 4.09 9.37 4.99
C PRO A 68 2.77 8.77 5.49
N SER A 69 2.75 7.50 5.87
CA SER A 69 1.55 6.80 6.38
C SER A 69 0.38 6.81 5.40
N LEU A 70 0.65 6.41 4.16
CA LEU A 70 -0.36 6.36 3.09
C LEU A 70 -1.24 5.11 3.14
N TYR A 71 -0.74 4.04 3.75
CA TYR A 71 -1.38 2.73 3.76
C TYR A 71 -2.13 2.48 5.06
N PRO A 72 -3.23 1.70 5.03
CA PRO A 72 -3.89 1.31 6.28
C PRO A 72 -2.99 0.40 7.11
N LEU A 73 -3.26 0.28 8.40
CA LEU A 73 -2.49 -0.60 9.28
C LEU A 73 -2.63 -2.06 8.87
N GLU A 74 -3.80 -2.44 8.37
CA GLU A 74 -4.04 -3.81 7.91
C GLU A 74 -5.12 -3.83 6.83
N ALA A 75 -5.14 -4.90 6.04
CA ALA A 75 -6.20 -5.15 5.08
C ALA A 75 -7.18 -6.16 5.70
N VAL A 76 -8.43 -5.80 5.85
CA VAL A 76 -9.47 -6.69 6.34
C VAL A 76 -10.83 -6.25 5.81
N SER A 77 -11.66 -7.21 5.42
CA SER A 77 -13.04 -6.98 5.02
C SER A 77 -14.00 -7.54 6.06
N ARG A 78 -13.67 -8.70 6.62
CA ARG A 78 -14.51 -9.44 7.53
C ARG A 78 -13.64 -10.22 8.51
N ALA A 79 -14.14 -10.38 9.74
CA ALA A 79 -13.49 -11.20 10.76
C ALA A 79 -14.51 -12.17 11.34
N GLU A 80 -14.09 -13.40 11.59
CA GLU A 80 -14.92 -14.46 12.19
C GLU A 80 -14.23 -15.00 13.43
N CYS A 81 -14.98 -15.08 14.54
CA CYS A 81 -14.46 -15.65 15.79
C CYS A 81 -14.51 -17.18 15.73
N TYR A 82 -13.37 -17.82 15.88
CA TYR A 82 -13.28 -19.28 15.89
C TYR A 82 -14.02 -19.92 17.05
N VAL A 83 -14.17 -19.19 18.16
CA VAL A 83 -14.77 -19.76 19.39
C VAL A 83 -16.29 -19.79 19.33
N CYS A 84 -16.92 -18.68 18.93
CA CYS A 84 -18.37 -18.59 18.97
C CYS A 84 -19.05 -18.39 17.61
N GLY A 85 -18.26 -18.22 16.54
CA GLY A 85 -18.81 -18.00 15.19
C GLY A 85 -19.29 -16.59 14.90
N TYR A 86 -19.02 -15.64 15.81
CA TYR A 86 -19.38 -14.23 15.56
C TYR A 86 -18.69 -13.71 14.30
N ILE A 87 -19.46 -13.09 13.41
CA ILE A 87 -18.95 -12.52 12.16
C ILE A 87 -19.22 -11.02 12.14
N VAL A 88 -18.23 -10.25 11.74
CA VAL A 88 -18.36 -8.79 11.61
C VAL A 88 -17.63 -8.30 10.37
N GLU A 89 -18.28 -7.41 9.62
CA GLU A 89 -17.61 -6.64 8.58
C GLU A 89 -16.88 -5.50 9.25
N THR A 90 -15.59 -5.35 8.98
CA THR A 90 -14.77 -4.41 9.71
C THR A 90 -13.57 -3.97 8.88
N LYS A 91 -13.01 -2.81 9.22
CA LYS A 91 -11.78 -2.28 8.63
C LYS A 91 -10.55 -2.60 9.46
N SER A 92 -10.75 -3.11 10.68
CA SER A 92 -9.66 -3.49 11.57
C SER A 92 -10.11 -4.66 12.44
N MET A 93 -9.16 -5.51 12.82
CA MET A 93 -9.46 -6.68 13.65
C MET A 93 -9.92 -6.25 15.04
N PRO A 94 -11.00 -6.85 15.59
CA PRO A 94 -11.44 -6.55 16.94
C PRO A 94 -10.36 -6.93 17.96
N ASN A 95 -10.25 -6.15 19.04
CA ASN A 95 -9.32 -6.48 20.13
C ASN A 95 -9.80 -7.65 20.96
N GLN A 96 -11.13 -7.85 20.99
CA GLN A 96 -11.80 -8.86 21.76
C GLN A 96 -13.14 -9.17 21.08
N CYS A 97 -13.59 -10.42 21.16
CA CYS A 97 -14.90 -10.76 20.61
C CYS A 97 -16.00 -10.12 21.46
N PRO A 98 -16.87 -9.28 20.88
CA PRO A 98 -17.95 -8.64 21.64
C PRO A 98 -19.01 -9.64 22.09
N LYS A 99 -19.07 -10.83 21.49
CA LYS A 99 -20.08 -11.84 21.83
C LYS A 99 -19.58 -12.82 22.91
N CYS A 100 -18.36 -13.36 22.80
CA CYS A 100 -17.88 -14.38 23.73
C CYS A 100 -16.67 -13.94 24.56
N GLY A 101 -16.08 -12.79 24.30
CA GLY A 101 -14.98 -12.24 25.09
C GLY A 101 -13.60 -12.80 24.82
N THR A 102 -13.44 -13.67 23.81
CA THR A 102 -12.12 -14.22 23.48
C THR A 102 -11.20 -13.16 22.89
N ALA A 103 -9.89 -13.41 23.00
CA ALA A 103 -8.87 -12.48 22.57
C ALA A 103 -8.80 -12.34 21.05
N ARG A 104 -8.15 -11.26 20.58
CA ARG A 104 -8.00 -10.91 19.17
C ARG A 104 -7.47 -12.05 18.29
N TYR A 105 -6.53 -12.82 18.77
CA TYR A 105 -5.89 -13.87 17.98
C TYR A 105 -6.83 -15.05 17.65
N THR A 106 -8.03 -15.10 18.23
CA THR A 106 -9.01 -16.14 17.92
C THR A 106 -9.87 -15.79 16.69
N PHE A 107 -9.62 -14.65 16.05
CA PHE A 107 -10.34 -14.26 14.85
C PHE A 107 -9.61 -14.70 13.59
N GLU A 108 -10.39 -15.19 12.60
CA GLU A 108 -9.93 -15.39 11.24
C GLU A 108 -10.26 -14.13 10.42
N LYS A 109 -9.27 -13.64 9.71
CA LYS A 109 -9.38 -12.48 8.84
C LYS A 109 -9.74 -12.91 7.42
N GLU A 110 -10.68 -12.20 6.80
CA GLU A 110 -10.99 -12.35 5.38
C GLU A 110 -10.77 -11.02 4.66
N ILE A 111 -10.10 -11.09 3.49
CA ILE A 111 -9.83 -9.93 2.65
C ILE A 111 -10.48 -10.19 1.30
N ALA A 112 -11.48 -9.40 0.95
CA ALA A 112 -12.15 -9.51 -0.35
C ALA A 112 -11.28 -8.91 -1.46
N LEU A 113 -11.44 -9.41 -2.68
CA LEU A 113 -10.72 -8.87 -3.84
C LEU A 113 -11.05 -7.40 -4.07
N THR A 114 -12.29 -6.98 -3.83
CA THR A 114 -12.67 -5.56 -3.88
C THR A 114 -11.85 -4.73 -2.90
N LYS A 115 -11.56 -5.26 -1.71
CA LYS A 115 -10.74 -4.56 -0.71
C LYS A 115 -9.33 -4.33 -1.23
N ALA A 116 -8.73 -5.33 -1.88
CA ALA A 116 -7.39 -5.19 -2.44
C ALA A 116 -7.33 -4.04 -3.45
N TRP A 117 -8.30 -3.96 -4.36
CA TRP A 117 -8.34 -2.90 -5.35
C TRP A 117 -8.74 -1.54 -4.77
N GLU A 118 -9.59 -1.51 -3.74
CA GLU A 118 -9.89 -0.26 -3.01
C GLU A 118 -8.62 0.33 -2.40
N ILE A 119 -7.83 -0.51 -1.74
CA ILE A 119 -6.56 -0.08 -1.14
C ILE A 119 -5.60 0.41 -2.23
N ALA A 120 -5.48 -0.35 -3.32
CA ALA A 120 -4.62 0.04 -4.44
C ALA A 120 -5.04 1.38 -5.04
N ALA A 121 -6.34 1.59 -5.26
CA ALA A 121 -6.85 2.84 -5.82
C ALA A 121 -6.56 4.04 -4.93
N GLU A 122 -6.85 3.91 -3.64
CA GLU A 122 -6.65 5.00 -2.69
C GLU A 122 -5.18 5.33 -2.48
N THR A 123 -4.36 4.29 -2.23
CA THR A 123 -2.93 4.49 -1.94
C THR A 123 -2.17 4.98 -3.16
N SER A 124 -2.52 4.48 -4.35
CA SER A 124 -1.88 4.92 -5.59
C SER A 124 -2.19 6.39 -5.91
N ARG A 125 -3.42 6.82 -5.65
CA ARG A 125 -3.79 8.22 -5.82
C ARG A 125 -3.00 9.12 -4.89
N LYS A 126 -2.91 8.75 -3.62
CA LYS A 126 -2.14 9.50 -2.62
C LYS A 126 -0.65 9.51 -2.95
N SER A 127 -0.12 8.37 -3.36
CA SER A 127 1.28 8.22 -3.75
C SER A 127 1.61 9.04 -5.00
N ALA A 128 0.71 9.04 -5.99
CA ALA A 128 0.88 9.86 -7.19
C ALA A 128 0.96 11.34 -6.84
N ASP A 129 0.10 11.81 -5.94
CA ASP A 129 0.13 13.20 -5.49
C ASP A 129 1.43 13.52 -4.76
N LEU A 130 1.90 12.62 -3.91
CA LEU A 130 3.16 12.77 -3.19
C LEU A 130 4.35 12.86 -4.16
N PHE A 131 4.42 11.97 -5.15
CA PHE A 131 5.48 11.97 -6.14
C PHE A 131 5.47 13.26 -6.96
N ARG A 132 4.29 13.74 -7.34
CA ARG A 132 4.15 14.99 -8.09
C ARG A 132 4.62 16.18 -7.26
N GLU A 133 4.24 16.23 -5.99
CA GLU A 133 4.67 17.26 -5.07
C GLU A 133 6.19 17.22 -4.87
N SER A 134 6.74 16.02 -4.66
CA SER A 134 8.17 15.81 -4.51
C SER A 134 8.94 16.21 -5.78
N ALA A 135 8.37 15.92 -6.94
CA ALA A 135 8.97 16.34 -8.22
C ALA A 135 9.06 17.87 -8.31
N GLY A 136 8.03 18.56 -7.83
CA GLY A 136 8.01 20.04 -7.80
C GLY A 136 9.14 20.64 -6.96
N ALA A 137 9.61 19.92 -5.94
CA ALA A 137 10.71 20.35 -5.06
C ALA A 137 12.07 19.85 -5.56
N SER A 138 12.13 19.18 -6.71
CA SER A 138 13.32 18.49 -7.21
C SER A 138 13.75 19.04 -8.58
N HIS A 139 14.96 18.64 -9.02
CA HIS A 139 15.56 19.10 -10.24
C HIS A 139 16.18 17.94 -11.03
N GLY A 140 16.40 18.14 -12.33
CA GLY A 140 17.14 17.23 -13.18
C GLY A 140 16.60 15.79 -13.17
N ARG A 141 17.47 14.83 -13.00
CA ARG A 141 17.11 13.40 -13.02
C ARG A 141 16.17 13.01 -11.90
N THR A 142 16.33 13.62 -10.74
CA THR A 142 15.45 13.37 -9.59
C THR A 142 14.03 13.76 -9.92
N ARG A 143 13.84 14.96 -10.46
CA ARG A 143 12.53 15.43 -10.85
C ARG A 143 11.92 14.54 -11.94
N ALA A 144 12.69 14.19 -12.95
CA ALA A 144 12.22 13.34 -14.05
C ALA A 144 11.73 11.99 -13.54
N LEU A 145 12.50 11.36 -12.63
CA LEU A 145 12.10 10.07 -12.06
C LEU A 145 10.83 10.19 -11.21
N LEU A 146 10.74 11.22 -10.37
CA LEU A 146 9.56 11.40 -9.52
C LEU A 146 8.31 11.68 -10.37
N GLU A 147 8.44 12.40 -11.48
CA GLU A 147 7.34 12.58 -12.42
C GLU A 147 6.92 11.25 -13.06
N GLU A 148 7.88 10.40 -13.42
CA GLU A 148 7.62 9.07 -13.95
C GLU A 148 6.86 8.19 -12.94
N LEU A 149 7.31 8.16 -11.70
CA LEU A 149 6.67 7.38 -10.64
C LEU A 149 5.25 7.90 -10.37
N GLY A 150 5.06 9.20 -10.41
CA GLY A 150 3.73 9.80 -10.29
C GLY A 150 2.78 9.34 -11.38
N LYS A 151 3.26 9.26 -12.61
CA LYS A 151 2.46 8.77 -13.74
C LYS A 151 2.15 7.28 -13.61
N GLU A 152 3.10 6.48 -13.13
CA GLU A 152 2.89 5.06 -12.88
C GLU A 152 1.78 4.84 -11.86
N ASP A 153 1.81 5.58 -10.77
CA ASP A 153 0.80 5.44 -9.73
C ASP A 153 -0.55 6.02 -10.12
N GLN A 154 -0.56 7.06 -10.93
CA GLN A 154 -1.80 7.58 -11.50
C GLN A 154 -2.45 6.54 -12.42
N ALA A 155 -1.65 5.85 -13.23
CA ALA A 155 -2.13 4.78 -14.10
C ALA A 155 -2.64 3.59 -13.27
N LEU A 156 -1.96 3.26 -12.18
CA LEU A 156 -2.38 2.19 -11.29
C LEU A 156 -3.71 2.52 -10.60
N ALA A 157 -3.88 3.76 -10.16
CA ALA A 157 -5.14 4.21 -9.57
C ALA A 157 -6.30 4.05 -10.57
N ALA A 158 -6.07 4.38 -11.84
CA ALA A 158 -7.06 4.21 -12.90
C ALA A 158 -7.37 2.73 -13.15
N GLU A 159 -6.34 1.89 -13.20
CA GLU A 159 -6.49 0.44 -13.34
C GLU A 159 -7.32 -0.15 -12.19
N ALA A 160 -7.00 0.23 -10.96
CA ALA A 160 -7.71 -0.22 -9.78
C ALA A 160 -9.18 0.19 -9.79
N GLY A 161 -9.45 1.42 -10.22
CA GLY A 161 -10.83 1.91 -10.38
C GLY A 161 -11.62 1.09 -11.39
N LYS A 162 -10.98 0.69 -12.48
CA LYS A 162 -11.59 -0.14 -13.52
C LYS A 162 -11.88 -1.56 -12.98
N GLU A 163 -10.92 -2.16 -12.28
CA GLU A 163 -11.11 -3.47 -11.65
C GLU A 163 -12.27 -3.45 -10.65
N LEU A 164 -12.35 -2.39 -9.84
CA LEU A 164 -13.46 -2.23 -8.90
C LEU A 164 -14.81 -2.14 -9.60
N ALA A 165 -14.88 -1.38 -10.70
CA ALA A 165 -16.13 -1.24 -11.47
C ALA A 165 -16.57 -2.59 -12.01
N GLU A 166 -15.65 -3.40 -12.52
CA GLU A 166 -15.95 -4.75 -13.02
C GLU A 166 -16.43 -5.69 -11.93
N LEU A 167 -15.79 -5.65 -10.75
CA LEU A 167 -16.17 -6.50 -9.63
C LEU A 167 -17.52 -6.13 -9.01
N ARG A 168 -17.94 -4.87 -9.16
CA ARG A 168 -19.19 -4.36 -8.61
C ARG A 168 -20.37 -4.38 -9.60
N SER A 169 -20.10 -4.77 -10.83
CA SER A 169 -21.13 -4.83 -11.88
C SER A 169 -21.93 -6.13 -11.86
#